data_d8b18a311390ea1923b9ee9819138a73
#
_entry.id   d8b18a311390ea1923b9ee9819138a73
#
_cell.length_a   1.000
_cell.length_b   1.000
_cell.length_c   1.000
_cell.angle_alpha   90.00
_cell.angle_beta   90.00
_cell.angle_gamma   90.00
#
_symmetry.space_group_name_H-M   'P 1'
#
loop_
_entity.id
_entity.type
_entity.pdbx_description
1 polymer ?
#
loop_
_entity_poly.entity_id
_entity_poly.type
_entity_poly.pdbx_seq_one_letter_code
_entity_poly.pdbx_strand_id
1 'polypeptide(L)'
;MKLTAWYTLRKFVYNNLHNEDYETPLSRGLNYFLIALIMSNAAAVLLESVQKYYVLYQDFFYYFEIFSIVVFSVEYLLRFWSIAETNSFESDWKNRLNWVKSGGAIIDLLAILPAYLNFFVQFDLRFLRIVRLLRLLKLTRYFVSLQILLRVIEREKGSFQAVIFILMIMIIMAAAGVYLIESQAQPEVFSSIPDSMWWAVVTLTTVGYGDVTPITPLGRFLGAIITILGVGLAALPAGILANGLANELEQRKEKLELRFRELIQNSDIDFVLETEKIEEVRKEVGLTKEQTHDIILQLIREQKEESLRQEREQYAYCPH
;
A
#
# COMPACT_ATOMS: atom_id res chain seq x y z
N MET A 1 -3.41 42.99 -2.76
CA MET A 1 -3.88 42.44 -1.47
C MET A 1 -4.76 41.17 -1.56
N LYS A 2 -5.79 41.10 -2.42
CA LYS A 2 -6.66 39.88 -2.51
C LYS A 2 -5.94 38.66 -3.11
N LEU A 3 -5.05 38.83 -4.08
CA LEU A 3 -4.30 37.75 -4.71
C LEU A 3 -3.27 37.09 -3.77
N THR A 4 -2.62 37.89 -2.91
CA THR A 4 -1.68 37.38 -1.90
C THR A 4 -2.36 36.54 -0.83
N ALA A 5 -3.53 36.97 -0.34
CA ALA A 5 -4.29 36.21 0.66
C ALA A 5 -4.79 34.86 0.12
N TRP A 6 -5.24 34.82 -1.15
CA TRP A 6 -5.66 33.58 -1.81
C TRP A 6 -4.51 32.58 -2.00
N TYR A 7 -3.35 33.08 -2.42
CA TYR A 7 -2.13 32.27 -2.54
C TYR A 7 -1.68 31.71 -1.19
N THR A 8 -1.67 32.55 -0.14
CA THR A 8 -1.30 32.11 1.22
C THR A 8 -2.25 31.03 1.75
N LEU A 9 -3.55 31.17 1.50
CA LEU A 9 -4.54 30.15 1.91
C LEU A 9 -4.33 28.83 1.15
N ARG A 10 -4.09 28.90 -0.17
CA ARG A 10 -3.85 27.70 -0.99
C ARG A 10 -2.59 26.96 -0.54
N LYS A 11 -1.51 27.68 -0.27
CA LYS A 11 -0.27 27.12 0.27
C LYS A 11 -0.45 26.52 1.67
N PHE A 12 -1.24 27.18 2.52
CA PHE A 12 -1.57 26.63 3.84
C PHE A 12 -2.33 25.31 3.74
N VAL A 13 -3.33 25.22 2.87
CA VAL A 13 -4.10 23.99 2.63
C VAL A 13 -3.21 22.91 2.03
N TYR A 14 -2.33 23.25 1.07
CA TYR A 14 -1.36 22.34 0.48
C TYR A 14 -0.44 21.73 1.55
N ASN A 15 0.15 22.56 2.41
CA ASN A 15 1.05 22.11 3.44
C ASN A 15 0.38 21.17 4.46
N ASN A 16 -0.91 21.39 4.78
CA ASN A 16 -1.61 20.56 5.77
C ASN A 16 -2.22 19.27 5.17
N LEU A 17 -2.47 19.19 3.86
CA LEU A 17 -3.13 18.04 3.23
C LEU A 17 -2.23 17.20 2.32
N HIS A 18 -1.17 17.79 1.75
CA HIS A 18 -0.28 17.12 0.80
C HIS A 18 1.15 16.95 1.31
N ASN A 19 1.63 17.89 2.12
CA ASN A 19 3.04 17.88 2.53
C ASN A 19 3.19 17.01 3.78
N GLU A 20 3.72 15.80 3.60
CA GLU A 20 3.99 14.84 4.68
C GLU A 20 5.09 15.34 5.64
N ASP A 21 5.98 16.22 5.15
CA ASP A 21 7.07 16.79 5.95
C ASP A 21 6.60 17.95 6.83
N TYR A 22 5.40 18.52 6.55
CA TYR A 22 4.86 19.65 7.28
C TYR A 22 4.01 19.21 8.48
N GLU A 23 4.66 18.74 9.54
CA GLU A 23 3.99 18.26 10.75
C GLU A 23 3.55 19.41 11.67
N THR A 24 2.40 20.01 11.36
CA THR A 24 1.72 20.89 12.32
C THR A 24 0.77 20.08 13.22
N PRO A 25 0.46 20.61 14.44
CA PRO A 25 -0.60 20.02 15.27
C PRO A 25 -1.94 19.90 14.53
N LEU A 26 -2.23 20.86 13.62
CA LEU A 26 -3.43 20.84 12.80
C LEU A 26 -3.40 19.71 11.77
N SER A 27 -2.29 19.53 11.04
CA SER A 27 -2.14 18.45 10.07
C SER A 27 -2.29 17.08 10.73
N ARG A 28 -1.63 16.87 11.89
CA ARG A 28 -1.78 15.64 12.69
C ARG A 28 -3.22 15.43 13.14
N GLY A 29 -3.87 16.46 13.65
CA GLY A 29 -5.28 16.38 14.08
C GLY A 29 -6.22 16.02 12.92
N LEU A 30 -6.05 16.64 11.74
CA LEU A 30 -6.81 16.31 10.53
C LEU A 30 -6.58 14.86 10.08
N ASN A 31 -5.34 14.39 10.08
CA ASN A 31 -5.01 13.01 9.70
C ASN A 31 -5.66 12.00 10.67
N TYR A 32 -5.56 12.19 11.98
CA TYR A 32 -6.23 11.34 12.97
C TYR A 32 -7.75 11.37 12.83
N PHE A 33 -8.33 12.55 12.60
CA PHE A 33 -9.77 12.69 12.37
C PHE A 33 -10.21 11.90 11.11
N LEU A 34 -9.48 12.03 10.00
CA LEU A 34 -9.81 11.30 8.76
C LEU A 34 -9.63 9.79 8.93
N ILE A 35 -8.59 9.33 9.60
CA ILE A 35 -8.40 7.90 9.91
C ILE A 35 -9.57 7.40 10.76
N ALA A 36 -9.92 8.11 11.84
CA ALA A 36 -11.04 7.75 12.71
C ALA A 36 -12.37 7.72 11.94
N LEU A 37 -12.59 8.68 11.05
CA LEU A 37 -13.79 8.72 10.21
C LEU A 37 -13.86 7.54 9.24
N ILE A 38 -12.75 7.18 8.59
CA ILE A 38 -12.66 6.02 7.69
C ILE A 38 -12.97 4.71 8.47
N MET A 39 -12.34 4.53 9.64
CA MET A 39 -12.56 3.35 10.48
C MET A 39 -14.01 3.28 11.01
N SER A 40 -14.57 4.41 11.44
CA SER A 40 -15.96 4.48 11.87
C SER A 40 -16.95 4.18 10.75
N ASN A 41 -16.66 4.60 9.52
CA ASN A 41 -17.45 4.22 8.35
C ASN A 41 -17.40 2.72 8.06
N ALA A 42 -16.23 2.09 8.17
CA ALA A 42 -16.13 0.65 8.01
C ALA A 42 -16.94 -0.09 9.10
N ALA A 43 -16.83 0.34 10.35
CA ALA A 43 -17.62 -0.20 11.44
C ALA A 43 -19.14 0.00 11.23
N ALA A 44 -19.55 1.17 10.74
CA ALA A 44 -20.94 1.46 10.39
C ALA A 44 -21.49 0.51 9.32
N VAL A 45 -20.74 0.26 8.24
CA VAL A 45 -21.13 -0.69 7.18
C VAL A 45 -21.28 -2.11 7.73
N LEU A 46 -20.37 -2.54 8.62
CA LEU A 46 -20.45 -3.85 9.27
C LEU A 46 -21.71 -3.95 10.15
N LEU A 47 -21.99 -2.93 10.96
CA LEU A 47 -23.18 -2.90 11.81
C LEU A 47 -24.47 -2.80 10.98
N GLU A 48 -24.48 -2.01 9.91
CA GLU A 48 -25.59 -1.90 8.98
C GLU A 48 -25.92 -3.23 8.29
N SER A 49 -24.95 -4.14 8.13
CA SER A 49 -25.19 -5.47 7.58
C SER A 49 -26.04 -6.38 8.46
N VAL A 50 -26.10 -6.10 9.77
CA VAL A 50 -26.88 -6.84 10.74
C VAL A 50 -28.29 -6.26 10.78
N GLN A 51 -29.28 -7.01 10.31
CA GLN A 51 -30.68 -6.57 10.16
C GLN A 51 -31.26 -5.92 11.44
N LYS A 52 -30.93 -6.45 12.61
CA LYS A 52 -31.38 -5.92 13.91
C LYS A 52 -30.90 -4.48 14.14
N TYR A 53 -29.63 -4.19 13.86
CA TYR A 53 -29.06 -2.85 14.03
C TYR A 53 -29.50 -1.91 12.93
N TYR A 54 -29.63 -2.41 11.70
CA TYR A 54 -30.12 -1.60 10.58
C TYR A 54 -31.50 -1.00 10.85
N VAL A 55 -32.45 -1.83 11.30
CA VAL A 55 -33.83 -1.35 11.59
C VAL A 55 -33.86 -0.38 12.77
N LEU A 56 -33.01 -0.61 13.79
CA LEU A 56 -33.03 0.23 15.00
C LEU A 56 -32.36 1.59 14.82
N TYR A 57 -31.31 1.65 13.97
CA TYR A 57 -30.45 2.84 13.81
C TYR A 57 -30.40 3.35 12.37
N GLN A 58 -31.43 3.11 11.57
CA GLN A 58 -31.47 3.45 10.14
C GLN A 58 -31.17 4.95 9.90
N ASP A 59 -31.81 5.83 10.65
CA ASP A 59 -31.61 7.28 10.51
C ASP A 59 -30.17 7.70 10.87
N PHE A 60 -29.63 7.10 11.92
CA PHE A 60 -28.24 7.36 12.32
C PHE A 60 -27.25 6.97 11.20
N PHE A 61 -27.39 5.78 10.61
CA PHE A 61 -26.52 5.35 9.51
C PHE A 61 -26.66 6.27 8.29
N TYR A 62 -27.88 6.69 7.98
CA TYR A 62 -28.14 7.60 6.85
C TYR A 62 -27.46 8.96 7.05
N TYR A 63 -27.65 9.63 8.19
CA TYR A 63 -27.03 10.91 8.45
C TYR A 63 -25.51 10.82 8.60
N PHE A 64 -25.01 9.76 9.21
CA PHE A 64 -23.57 9.51 9.31
C PHE A 64 -22.93 9.30 7.93
N GLU A 65 -23.59 8.60 7.03
CA GLU A 65 -23.16 8.42 5.65
C GLU A 65 -23.07 9.77 4.92
N ILE A 66 -24.13 10.59 4.98
CA ILE A 66 -24.15 11.94 4.37
C ILE A 66 -23.01 12.79 4.92
N PHE A 67 -22.85 12.83 6.24
CA PHE A 67 -21.76 13.57 6.89
C PHE A 67 -20.40 13.15 6.33
N SER A 68 -20.16 11.84 6.26
CA SER A 68 -18.89 11.29 5.78
C SER A 68 -18.63 11.62 4.32
N ILE A 69 -19.66 11.53 3.45
CA ILE A 69 -19.55 11.89 2.03
C ILE A 69 -19.19 13.37 1.88
N VAL A 70 -19.83 14.24 2.65
CA VAL A 70 -19.54 15.69 2.61
C VAL A 70 -18.09 15.95 3.03
N VAL A 71 -17.63 15.36 4.12
CA VAL A 71 -16.25 15.52 4.60
C VAL A 71 -15.24 15.03 3.56
N PHE A 72 -15.41 13.83 3.01
CA PHE A 72 -14.49 13.29 1.99
C PHE A 72 -14.55 14.05 0.67
N SER A 73 -15.72 14.57 0.29
CA SER A 73 -15.85 15.41 -0.91
C SER A 73 -15.15 16.75 -0.74
N VAL A 74 -15.31 17.39 0.42
CA VAL A 74 -14.60 18.63 0.76
C VAL A 74 -13.08 18.38 0.79
N GLU A 75 -12.63 17.30 1.41
CA GLU A 75 -11.22 16.91 1.42
C GLU A 75 -10.68 16.75 -0.01
N TYR A 76 -11.39 16.00 -0.87
CA TYR A 76 -11.00 15.78 -2.26
C TYR A 76 -10.90 17.09 -3.05
N LEU A 77 -11.89 17.97 -2.90
CA LEU A 77 -11.91 19.29 -3.57
C LEU A 77 -10.78 20.20 -3.07
N LEU A 78 -10.51 20.22 -1.77
CA LEU A 78 -9.42 21.00 -1.19
C LEU A 78 -8.05 20.49 -1.69
N ARG A 79 -7.86 19.19 -1.80
CA ARG A 79 -6.67 18.59 -2.38
C ARG A 79 -6.50 18.94 -3.85
N PHE A 80 -7.56 18.79 -4.65
CA PHE A 80 -7.56 19.16 -6.06
C PHE A 80 -7.25 20.66 -6.28
N TRP A 81 -7.76 21.50 -5.39
CA TRP A 81 -7.52 22.94 -5.48
C TRP A 81 -6.08 23.30 -5.09
N SER A 82 -5.55 22.70 -4.03
CA SER A 82 -4.25 23.07 -3.45
C SER A 82 -3.05 22.45 -4.18
N ILE A 83 -3.23 21.35 -4.93
CA ILE A 83 -2.15 20.65 -5.64
C ILE A 83 -1.41 21.52 -6.67
N ALA A 84 -2.02 22.59 -7.11
CA ALA A 84 -1.39 23.56 -8.03
C ALA A 84 -0.11 24.19 -7.46
N GLU A 85 0.11 24.11 -6.14
CA GLU A 85 1.34 24.61 -5.47
C GLU A 85 2.53 23.65 -5.57
N THR A 86 2.35 22.41 -6.06
CA THR A 86 3.41 21.38 -6.06
C THR A 86 4.59 21.76 -6.94
N ASN A 87 4.36 22.35 -8.10
CA ASN A 87 5.41 22.64 -9.06
C ASN A 87 5.18 24.00 -9.72
N SER A 88 6.01 24.98 -9.35
CA SER A 88 5.90 26.35 -9.85
C SER A 88 6.30 26.49 -11.33
N PHE A 89 6.97 25.49 -11.92
CA PHE A 89 7.40 25.50 -13.31
C PHE A 89 6.35 24.98 -14.29
N GLU A 90 5.30 24.30 -13.79
CA GLU A 90 4.21 23.79 -14.62
C GLU A 90 2.92 24.62 -14.41
N SER A 91 2.04 24.56 -15.42
CA SER A 91 0.73 25.20 -15.31
C SER A 91 -0.11 24.55 -14.21
N ASP A 92 -0.83 25.36 -13.40
CA ASP A 92 -1.77 24.89 -12.37
C ASP A 92 -2.70 23.79 -12.85
N TRP A 93 -3.15 23.87 -14.10
CA TRP A 93 -4.06 22.90 -14.70
C TRP A 93 -3.37 21.56 -14.98
N LYS A 94 -2.11 21.60 -15.41
CA LYS A 94 -1.34 20.38 -15.66
C LYS A 94 -1.03 19.63 -14.36
N ASN A 95 -0.69 20.35 -13.30
CA ASN A 95 -0.50 19.78 -11.96
C ASN A 95 -1.77 19.08 -11.47
N ARG A 96 -2.94 19.70 -11.64
CA ARG A 96 -4.23 19.10 -11.28
C ARG A 96 -4.54 17.85 -12.09
N LEU A 97 -4.30 17.89 -13.40
CA LEU A 97 -4.56 16.74 -14.29
C LEU A 97 -3.65 15.55 -13.96
N ASN A 98 -2.39 15.82 -13.67
CA ASN A 98 -1.43 14.80 -13.24
C ASN A 98 -1.84 14.21 -11.88
N TRP A 99 -2.29 15.05 -10.96
CA TRP A 99 -2.74 14.58 -9.66
C TRP A 99 -3.99 13.70 -9.76
N VAL A 100 -5.00 14.05 -10.56
CA VAL A 100 -6.21 13.23 -10.75
C VAL A 100 -5.87 11.82 -11.26
N LYS A 101 -4.80 11.67 -12.03
CA LYS A 101 -4.31 10.37 -12.51
C LYS A 101 -3.47 9.61 -11.48
N SER A 102 -3.10 10.23 -10.38
CA SER A 102 -2.33 9.56 -9.32
C SER A 102 -3.16 8.51 -8.60
N GLY A 103 -2.51 7.43 -8.13
CA GLY A 103 -3.18 6.37 -7.40
C GLY A 103 -3.93 6.87 -6.17
N GLY A 104 -3.36 7.85 -5.44
CA GLY A 104 -4.00 8.45 -4.27
C GLY A 104 -5.29 9.21 -4.60
N ALA A 105 -5.31 9.98 -5.70
CA ALA A 105 -6.52 10.69 -6.13
C ALA A 105 -7.61 9.75 -6.64
N ILE A 106 -7.21 8.67 -7.31
CA ILE A 106 -8.14 7.62 -7.76
C ILE A 106 -8.79 6.93 -6.56
N ILE A 107 -8.02 6.59 -5.53
CA ILE A 107 -8.52 6.01 -4.28
C ILE A 107 -9.50 6.96 -3.58
N ASP A 108 -9.16 8.26 -3.49
CA ASP A 108 -10.04 9.26 -2.90
C ASP A 108 -11.36 9.38 -3.68
N LEU A 109 -11.29 9.34 -5.01
CA LEU A 109 -12.47 9.38 -5.87
C LEU A 109 -13.34 8.11 -5.69
N LEU A 110 -12.72 6.92 -5.67
CA LEU A 110 -13.43 5.66 -5.45
C LEU A 110 -14.14 5.61 -4.10
N ALA A 111 -13.63 6.31 -3.09
CA ALA A 111 -14.26 6.36 -1.77
C ALA A 111 -15.58 7.13 -1.75
N ILE A 112 -15.75 8.13 -2.63
CA ILE A 112 -16.96 8.96 -2.72
C ILE A 112 -17.88 8.56 -3.87
N LEU A 113 -17.33 7.93 -4.91
CA LEU A 113 -18.02 7.57 -6.15
C LEU A 113 -19.32 6.78 -5.93
N PRO A 114 -19.36 5.73 -5.05
CA PRO A 114 -20.59 4.94 -4.85
C PRO A 114 -21.78 5.77 -4.40
N ALA A 115 -21.55 6.81 -3.59
CA ALA A 115 -22.59 7.68 -3.11
C ALA A 115 -23.20 8.53 -4.25
N TYR A 116 -22.33 9.04 -5.14
CA TYR A 116 -22.79 9.82 -6.29
C TYR A 116 -23.43 8.96 -7.36
N LEU A 117 -22.94 7.73 -7.59
CA LEU A 117 -23.54 6.79 -8.55
C LEU A 117 -24.99 6.46 -8.19
N ASN A 118 -25.32 6.38 -6.90
CA ASN A 118 -26.67 6.11 -6.43
C ASN A 118 -27.70 7.18 -6.87
N PHE A 119 -27.26 8.40 -7.18
CA PHE A 119 -28.15 9.46 -7.72
C PHE A 119 -28.47 9.24 -9.21
N PHE A 120 -27.62 8.58 -9.97
CA PHE A 120 -27.76 8.44 -11.42
C PHE A 120 -28.27 7.08 -11.85
N VAL A 121 -27.97 6.02 -11.09
CA VAL A 121 -28.30 4.64 -11.42
C VAL A 121 -28.85 3.96 -10.17
N GLN A 122 -30.04 3.38 -10.28
CA GLN A 122 -30.65 2.59 -9.21
C GLN A 122 -29.97 1.22 -9.13
N PHE A 123 -28.86 1.15 -8.39
CA PHE A 123 -28.22 -0.10 -8.06
C PHE A 123 -28.88 -0.77 -6.85
N ASP A 124 -28.71 -2.09 -6.73
CA ASP A 124 -29.06 -2.81 -5.51
C ASP A 124 -28.33 -2.16 -4.32
N LEU A 125 -29.09 -1.71 -3.34
CA LEU A 125 -28.56 -1.05 -2.13
C LEU A 125 -27.55 -1.94 -1.38
N ARG A 126 -27.67 -3.27 -1.50
CA ARG A 126 -26.73 -4.23 -0.88
C ARG A 126 -25.36 -4.15 -1.55
N PHE A 127 -25.32 -4.11 -2.89
CA PHE A 127 -24.05 -3.96 -3.62
C PHE A 127 -23.35 -2.64 -3.31
N LEU A 128 -24.10 -1.53 -3.33
CA LEU A 128 -23.54 -0.22 -2.99
C LEU A 128 -22.99 -0.17 -1.56
N ARG A 129 -23.62 -0.85 -0.60
CA ARG A 129 -23.14 -0.97 0.77
C ARG A 129 -21.76 -1.62 0.84
N ILE A 130 -21.52 -2.68 0.09
CA ILE A 130 -20.21 -3.36 0.01
C ILE A 130 -19.18 -2.44 -0.66
N VAL A 131 -19.54 -1.77 -1.75
CA VAL A 131 -18.63 -0.87 -2.48
C VAL A 131 -18.19 0.31 -1.61
N ARG A 132 -19.00 0.74 -0.63
CA ARG A 132 -18.58 1.76 0.36
C ARG A 132 -17.34 1.36 1.15
N LEU A 133 -17.04 0.05 1.31
CA LEU A 133 -15.81 -0.41 1.97
C LEU A 133 -14.54 -0.03 1.21
N LEU A 134 -14.63 0.33 -0.08
CA LEU A 134 -13.47 0.83 -0.85
C LEU A 134 -12.85 2.08 -0.22
N ARG A 135 -13.60 2.82 0.61
CA ARG A 135 -13.03 3.95 1.37
C ARG A 135 -11.92 3.55 2.35
N LEU A 136 -11.85 2.25 2.75
CA LEU A 136 -10.72 1.73 3.53
C LEU A 136 -9.38 1.85 2.78
N LEU A 137 -9.39 1.85 1.46
CA LEU A 137 -8.18 2.06 0.66
C LEU A 137 -7.55 3.44 0.91
N LYS A 138 -8.33 4.43 1.39
CA LYS A 138 -7.78 5.74 1.80
C LYS A 138 -6.74 5.63 2.92
N LEU A 139 -6.79 4.55 3.73
CA LEU A 139 -5.80 4.31 4.78
C LEU A 139 -4.38 4.17 4.23
N THR A 140 -4.22 3.74 2.97
CA THR A 140 -2.92 3.62 2.31
C THR A 140 -2.14 4.93 2.29
N ARG A 141 -2.84 6.05 2.29
CA ARG A 141 -2.23 7.39 2.32
C ARG A 141 -1.62 7.74 3.67
N TYR A 142 -2.19 7.23 4.76
CA TYR A 142 -1.79 7.58 6.13
C TYR A 142 -0.75 6.62 6.71
N PHE A 143 -0.55 5.47 6.08
CA PHE A 143 0.39 4.45 6.56
C PHE A 143 1.55 4.27 5.58
N VAL A 144 2.72 4.78 5.94
CA VAL A 144 3.96 4.67 5.13
C VAL A 144 4.26 3.21 4.82
N SER A 145 4.04 2.30 5.77
CA SER A 145 4.25 0.85 5.56
C SER A 145 3.39 0.30 4.42
N LEU A 146 2.12 0.74 4.29
CA LEU A 146 1.25 0.35 3.18
C LEU A 146 1.73 0.93 1.85
N GLN A 147 2.24 2.16 1.84
CA GLN A 147 2.80 2.77 0.63
C GLN A 147 4.06 2.03 0.16
N ILE A 148 4.91 1.60 1.11
CA ILE A 148 6.08 0.77 0.80
C ILE A 148 5.64 -0.55 0.18
N LEU A 149 4.66 -1.23 0.78
CA LEU A 149 4.11 -2.48 0.28
C LEU A 149 3.56 -2.35 -1.15
N LEU A 150 2.79 -1.29 -1.41
CA LEU A 150 2.24 -1.03 -2.75
C LEU A 150 3.33 -0.76 -3.78
N ARG A 151 4.40 -0.04 -3.41
CA ARG A 151 5.57 0.17 -4.29
C ARG A 151 6.29 -1.13 -4.60
N VAL A 152 6.44 -2.01 -3.62
CA VAL A 152 7.03 -3.35 -3.84
C VAL A 152 6.18 -4.16 -4.82
N ILE A 153 4.86 -4.19 -4.64
CA ILE A 153 3.94 -4.89 -5.55
C ILE A 153 4.04 -4.33 -6.97
N GLU A 154 4.08 -3.00 -7.12
CA GLU A 154 4.22 -2.34 -8.42
C GLU A 154 5.56 -2.66 -9.08
N ARG A 155 6.63 -2.67 -8.32
CA ARG A 155 7.98 -2.99 -8.80
C ARG A 155 8.12 -4.45 -9.23
N GLU A 156 7.56 -5.37 -8.43
CA GLU A 156 7.61 -6.81 -8.64
C GLU A 156 6.43 -7.34 -9.48
N LYS A 157 5.65 -6.45 -10.12
CA LYS A 157 4.46 -6.85 -10.90
C LYS A 157 4.74 -7.91 -11.95
N GLY A 158 5.92 -7.89 -12.59
CA GLY A 158 6.33 -8.90 -13.57
C GLY A 158 6.46 -10.28 -12.94
N SER A 159 7.12 -10.35 -11.77
CA SER A 159 7.27 -11.59 -11.00
C SER A 159 5.91 -12.12 -10.54
N PHE A 160 5.03 -11.25 -10.04
CA PHE A 160 3.66 -11.63 -9.67
C PHE A 160 2.84 -12.14 -10.86
N GLN A 161 2.92 -11.44 -12.01
CA GLN A 161 2.22 -11.88 -13.22
C GLN A 161 2.68 -13.27 -13.69
N ALA A 162 3.98 -13.54 -13.65
CA ALA A 162 4.53 -14.85 -13.99
C ALA A 162 4.01 -15.95 -13.06
N VAL A 163 3.99 -15.71 -11.75
CA VAL A 163 3.46 -16.68 -10.77
C VAL A 163 1.98 -16.92 -10.96
N ILE A 164 1.17 -15.87 -11.16
CA ILE A 164 -0.28 -16.00 -11.41
C ILE A 164 -0.51 -16.79 -12.70
N PHE A 165 0.26 -16.55 -13.74
CA PHE A 165 0.15 -17.27 -15.01
C PHE A 165 0.48 -18.76 -14.85
N ILE A 166 1.57 -19.10 -14.15
CA ILE A 166 1.94 -20.49 -13.85
C ILE A 166 0.85 -21.15 -13.01
N LEU A 167 0.34 -20.47 -11.99
CA LEU A 167 -0.73 -20.98 -11.13
C LEU A 167 -2.01 -21.25 -11.95
N MET A 168 -2.37 -20.36 -12.87
CA MET A 168 -3.52 -20.54 -13.77
C MET A 168 -3.38 -21.80 -14.64
N ILE A 169 -2.21 -21.99 -15.24
CA ILE A 169 -1.91 -23.20 -16.03
C ILE A 169 -2.02 -24.45 -15.15
N MET A 170 -1.46 -24.41 -13.96
CA MET A 170 -1.50 -25.55 -13.04
C MET A 170 -2.92 -25.88 -12.58
N ILE A 171 -3.76 -24.86 -12.32
CA ILE A 171 -5.17 -25.04 -11.99
C ILE A 171 -5.91 -25.74 -13.13
N ILE A 172 -5.73 -25.28 -14.37
CA ILE A 172 -6.38 -25.87 -15.54
C ILE A 172 -5.92 -27.31 -15.76
N MET A 173 -4.62 -27.59 -15.65
CA MET A 173 -4.06 -28.91 -15.81
C MET A 173 -4.52 -29.89 -14.72
N ALA A 174 -4.54 -29.43 -13.48
CA ALA A 174 -5.03 -30.20 -12.33
C ALA A 174 -6.52 -30.51 -12.46
N ALA A 175 -7.32 -29.51 -12.84
CA ALA A 175 -8.74 -29.66 -13.06
C ALA A 175 -9.04 -30.65 -14.20
N ALA A 176 -8.34 -30.54 -15.32
CA ALA A 176 -8.49 -31.46 -16.45
C ALA A 176 -8.10 -32.89 -16.06
N GLY A 177 -6.99 -33.04 -15.30
CA GLY A 177 -6.55 -34.35 -14.84
C GLY A 177 -7.54 -35.03 -13.89
N VAL A 178 -8.05 -34.30 -12.90
CA VAL A 178 -9.03 -34.85 -11.96
C VAL A 178 -10.37 -35.10 -12.64
N TYR A 179 -10.81 -34.26 -13.54
CA TYR A 179 -12.02 -34.45 -14.33
C TYR A 179 -11.95 -35.76 -15.12
N LEU A 180 -10.87 -36.03 -15.84
CA LEU A 180 -10.72 -37.28 -16.62
C LEU A 180 -10.81 -38.53 -15.77
N ILE A 181 -10.33 -38.48 -14.51
CA ILE A 181 -10.26 -39.61 -13.62
C ILE A 181 -11.54 -39.80 -12.82
N GLU A 182 -12.12 -38.69 -12.32
CA GLU A 182 -13.23 -38.73 -11.35
C GLU A 182 -14.64 -38.58 -11.98
N SER A 183 -14.74 -38.03 -13.19
CA SER A 183 -16.04 -37.74 -13.81
C SER A 183 -16.98 -38.96 -13.97
N GLN A 184 -16.42 -40.16 -14.09
CA GLN A 184 -17.20 -41.39 -14.12
C GLN A 184 -17.62 -41.86 -12.72
N ALA A 185 -16.77 -41.65 -11.71
CA ALA A 185 -17.04 -42.07 -10.35
C ALA A 185 -17.89 -41.03 -9.58
N GLN A 186 -17.76 -39.77 -9.93
CA GLN A 186 -18.44 -38.64 -9.30
C GLN A 186 -18.96 -37.64 -10.36
N PRO A 187 -19.90 -38.01 -11.21
CA PRO A 187 -20.36 -37.18 -12.34
C PRO A 187 -21.06 -35.89 -11.91
N GLU A 188 -21.63 -35.83 -10.70
CA GLU A 188 -22.29 -34.64 -10.18
C GLU A 188 -21.27 -33.63 -9.57
N VAL A 189 -20.13 -34.12 -9.15
CA VAL A 189 -19.07 -33.28 -8.47
C VAL A 189 -18.06 -32.80 -9.48
N PHE A 190 -17.53 -33.71 -10.31
CA PHE A 190 -16.58 -33.41 -11.38
C PHE A 190 -17.29 -33.47 -12.75
N SER A 191 -18.36 -32.66 -12.92
CA SER A 191 -19.23 -32.66 -14.09
C SER A 191 -18.54 -32.05 -15.33
N SER A 192 -17.60 -31.13 -15.11
CA SER A 192 -16.87 -30.43 -16.16
C SER A 192 -15.49 -29.97 -15.66
N ILE A 193 -14.60 -29.53 -16.60
CA ILE A 193 -13.34 -28.95 -16.23
C ILE A 193 -13.52 -27.67 -15.37
N PRO A 194 -14.42 -26.72 -15.70
CA PRO A 194 -14.70 -25.58 -14.85
C PRO A 194 -15.15 -25.95 -13.43
N ASP A 195 -16.02 -26.95 -13.26
CA ASP A 195 -16.43 -27.39 -11.93
C ASP A 195 -15.28 -28.03 -11.16
N SER A 196 -14.42 -28.79 -11.85
CA SER A 196 -13.21 -29.36 -11.28
C SER A 196 -12.15 -28.33 -10.89
N MET A 197 -12.19 -27.11 -11.48
CA MET A 197 -11.28 -26.02 -11.13
C MET A 197 -11.47 -25.56 -9.67
N TRP A 198 -12.68 -25.67 -9.12
CA TRP A 198 -12.90 -25.37 -7.70
C TRP A 198 -11.99 -26.21 -6.82
N TRP A 199 -12.01 -27.54 -7.00
CA TRP A 199 -11.11 -28.43 -6.26
C TRP A 199 -9.64 -28.11 -6.51
N ALA A 200 -9.26 -27.86 -7.76
CA ALA A 200 -7.87 -27.55 -8.11
C ALA A 200 -7.38 -26.28 -7.45
N VAL A 201 -8.19 -25.19 -7.44
CA VAL A 201 -7.85 -23.92 -6.76
C VAL A 201 -7.68 -24.16 -5.27
N VAL A 202 -8.66 -24.79 -4.63
CA VAL A 202 -8.65 -25.01 -3.17
C VAL A 202 -7.48 -25.88 -2.74
N THR A 203 -7.10 -26.85 -3.57
CA THR A 203 -5.97 -27.76 -3.31
C THR A 203 -4.61 -27.08 -3.55
N LEU A 204 -4.43 -26.42 -4.71
CA LEU A 204 -3.17 -25.77 -5.05
C LEU A 204 -2.85 -24.55 -4.15
N THR A 205 -3.90 -23.86 -3.69
CA THR A 205 -3.72 -22.74 -2.73
C THR A 205 -3.61 -23.20 -1.28
N THR A 206 -3.59 -24.52 -1.03
CA THR A 206 -3.47 -25.14 0.30
C THR A 206 -4.62 -24.82 1.27
N VAL A 207 -5.78 -24.36 0.77
CA VAL A 207 -6.98 -24.07 1.60
C VAL A 207 -7.66 -25.36 2.07
N GLY A 208 -7.94 -26.31 1.14
CA GLY A 208 -8.39 -27.66 1.45
C GLY A 208 -9.72 -27.72 2.21
N TYR A 209 -10.80 -27.11 1.75
CA TYR A 209 -12.12 -27.16 2.42
C TYR A 209 -12.63 -28.59 2.63
N GLY A 210 -12.28 -29.53 1.75
CA GLY A 210 -12.72 -30.93 1.86
C GLY A 210 -14.15 -31.19 1.41
N ASP A 211 -14.82 -30.20 0.86
CA ASP A 211 -16.18 -30.28 0.28
C ASP A 211 -16.20 -31.09 -1.01
N VAL A 212 -15.13 -31.02 -1.80
CA VAL A 212 -14.90 -31.78 -3.03
C VAL A 212 -13.54 -32.46 -2.95
N THR A 213 -13.48 -33.79 -3.10
CA THR A 213 -12.25 -34.56 -3.05
C THR A 213 -12.30 -35.75 -3.99
N PRO A 214 -11.16 -36.18 -4.63
CA PRO A 214 -11.09 -37.40 -5.39
C PRO A 214 -11.33 -38.64 -4.52
N ILE A 215 -12.14 -39.60 -5.00
CA ILE A 215 -12.41 -40.84 -4.29
C ILE A 215 -11.69 -42.05 -4.89
N THR A 216 -11.38 -41.99 -6.20
CA THR A 216 -10.67 -43.08 -6.86
C THR A 216 -9.21 -43.18 -6.42
N PRO A 217 -8.59 -44.36 -6.42
CA PRO A 217 -7.17 -44.49 -6.09
C PRO A 217 -6.26 -43.64 -6.99
N LEU A 218 -6.56 -43.58 -8.28
CA LEU A 218 -5.78 -42.80 -9.25
C LEU A 218 -5.98 -41.29 -9.04
N GLY A 219 -7.22 -40.85 -8.75
CA GLY A 219 -7.51 -39.45 -8.42
C GLY A 219 -6.82 -38.99 -7.14
N ARG A 220 -6.78 -39.85 -6.11
CA ARG A 220 -6.03 -39.57 -4.87
C ARG A 220 -4.52 -39.49 -5.10
N PHE A 221 -3.97 -40.37 -5.94
CA PHE A 221 -2.56 -40.32 -6.32
C PHE A 221 -2.24 -39.02 -7.08
N LEU A 222 -3.05 -38.65 -8.07
CA LEU A 222 -2.93 -37.37 -8.77
C LEU A 222 -3.04 -36.18 -7.80
N GLY A 223 -4.01 -36.23 -6.88
CA GLY A 223 -4.22 -35.21 -5.85
C GLY A 223 -2.98 -35.03 -4.95
N ALA A 224 -2.33 -36.13 -4.57
CA ALA A 224 -1.09 -36.05 -3.78
C ALA A 224 0.03 -35.30 -4.52
N ILE A 225 0.23 -35.59 -5.81
CA ILE A 225 1.22 -34.88 -6.65
C ILE A 225 0.87 -33.39 -6.75
N ILE A 226 -0.40 -33.08 -7.04
CA ILE A 226 -0.87 -31.71 -7.18
C ILE A 226 -0.69 -30.93 -5.87
N THR A 227 -0.99 -31.54 -4.72
CA THR A 227 -0.81 -30.92 -3.40
C THR A 227 0.65 -30.58 -3.13
N ILE A 228 1.58 -31.50 -3.42
CA ILE A 228 3.03 -31.25 -3.25
C ILE A 228 3.50 -30.08 -4.13
N LEU A 229 3.08 -30.04 -5.39
CA LEU A 229 3.38 -28.93 -6.30
C LEU A 229 2.73 -27.61 -5.84
N GLY A 230 1.50 -27.69 -5.34
CA GLY A 230 0.74 -26.54 -4.83
C GLY A 230 1.43 -25.84 -3.67
N VAL A 231 1.99 -26.60 -2.71
CA VAL A 231 2.74 -26.02 -1.57
C VAL A 231 3.90 -25.15 -2.06
N GLY A 232 4.67 -25.62 -3.05
CA GLY A 232 5.77 -24.85 -3.63
C GLY A 232 5.29 -23.57 -4.35
N LEU A 233 4.24 -23.69 -5.15
CA LEU A 233 3.69 -22.55 -5.89
C LEU A 233 3.03 -21.50 -4.99
N ALA A 234 2.30 -21.94 -3.97
CA ALA A 234 1.65 -21.03 -3.02
C ALA A 234 2.64 -20.18 -2.20
N ALA A 235 3.87 -20.67 -2.02
CA ALA A 235 4.91 -19.93 -1.31
C ALA A 235 5.56 -18.82 -2.16
N LEU A 236 5.50 -18.89 -3.49
CA LEU A 236 6.19 -17.93 -4.38
C LEU A 236 5.73 -16.48 -4.19
N PRO A 237 4.43 -16.13 -4.14
CA PRO A 237 4.00 -14.75 -3.91
C PRO A 237 4.54 -14.16 -2.61
N ALA A 238 4.53 -14.94 -1.54
CA ALA A 238 5.05 -14.51 -0.24
C ALA A 238 6.57 -14.30 -0.29
N GLY A 239 7.31 -15.18 -0.98
CA GLY A 239 8.75 -15.06 -1.19
C GLY A 239 9.12 -13.83 -2.01
N ILE A 240 8.39 -13.54 -3.10
CA ILE A 240 8.57 -12.34 -3.93
C ILE A 240 8.35 -11.08 -3.08
N LEU A 241 7.28 -11.05 -2.29
CA LEU A 241 6.95 -9.91 -1.44
C LEU A 241 8.01 -9.68 -0.35
N ALA A 242 8.46 -10.75 0.32
CA ALA A 242 9.48 -10.67 1.36
C ALA A 242 10.81 -10.15 0.79
N ASN A 243 11.25 -10.69 -0.35
CA ASN A 243 12.47 -10.25 -1.01
C ASN A 243 12.35 -8.81 -1.55
N GLY A 244 11.22 -8.46 -2.17
CA GLY A 244 10.96 -7.11 -2.65
C GLY A 244 10.96 -6.09 -1.53
N LEU A 245 10.39 -6.43 -0.36
CA LEU A 245 10.41 -5.56 0.83
C LEU A 245 11.83 -5.38 1.38
N ALA A 246 12.61 -6.47 1.47
CA ALA A 246 14.00 -6.40 1.91
C ALA A 246 14.84 -5.50 0.99
N ASN A 247 14.69 -5.66 -0.34
CA ASN A 247 15.38 -4.84 -1.34
C ASN A 247 14.93 -3.35 -1.27
N GLU A 248 13.66 -3.06 -1.05
CA GLU A 248 13.16 -1.68 -0.91
C GLU A 248 13.74 -1.00 0.34
N LEU A 249 13.84 -1.73 1.46
CA LEU A 249 14.43 -1.22 2.69
C LEU A 249 15.94 -0.97 2.54
N GLU A 250 16.66 -1.89 1.88
CA GLU A 250 18.09 -1.74 1.63
C GLU A 250 18.38 -0.55 0.70
N GLN A 251 17.60 -0.36 -0.36
CA GLN A 251 17.74 0.82 -1.23
C GLN A 251 17.45 2.14 -0.50
N ARG A 252 16.52 2.14 0.43
CA ARG A 252 16.26 3.33 1.26
C ARG A 252 17.43 3.62 2.19
N LYS A 253 18.01 2.57 2.78
CA LYS A 253 19.21 2.68 3.60
C LYS A 253 20.36 3.26 2.79
N GLU A 254 20.64 2.73 1.61
CA GLU A 254 21.70 3.21 0.71
C GLU A 254 21.50 4.68 0.29
N LYS A 255 20.26 5.07 -0.04
CA LYS A 255 19.93 6.47 -0.34
C LYS A 255 20.20 7.40 0.84
N LEU A 256 19.88 6.98 2.05
CA LEU A 256 20.16 7.73 3.26
C LEU A 256 21.66 7.91 3.47
N GLU A 257 22.42 6.82 3.33
CA GLU A 257 23.89 6.87 3.45
C GLU A 257 24.50 7.83 2.43
N LEU A 258 24.08 7.76 1.17
CA LEU A 258 24.56 8.67 0.12
C LEU A 258 24.24 10.14 0.46
N ARG A 259 23.02 10.42 0.89
CA ARG A 259 22.62 11.78 1.30
C ARG A 259 23.43 12.29 2.49
N PHE A 260 23.70 11.46 3.48
CA PHE A 260 24.54 11.86 4.60
C PHE A 260 26.01 12.05 4.19
N ARG A 261 26.56 11.22 3.30
CA ARG A 261 27.92 11.41 2.76
C ARG A 261 28.02 12.73 1.99
N GLU A 262 27.04 13.09 1.16
CA GLU A 262 26.98 14.38 0.48
C GLU A 262 26.92 15.56 1.46
N LEU A 263 26.15 15.46 2.54
CA LEU A 263 26.05 16.49 3.57
C LEU A 263 27.36 16.65 4.33
N ILE A 264 28.05 15.55 4.64
CA ILE A 264 29.37 15.58 5.32
C ILE A 264 30.44 16.24 4.43
N GLN A 265 30.47 15.93 3.13
CA GLN A 265 31.46 16.47 2.20
C GLN A 265 31.25 17.95 1.89
N ASN A 266 30.03 18.44 1.92
CA ASN A 266 29.67 19.80 1.51
C ASN A 266 29.63 20.82 2.67
N SER A 267 29.68 20.37 3.91
CA SER A 267 29.62 21.24 5.08
C SER A 267 30.44 20.63 6.23
N ASP A 268 31.12 21.46 7.02
CA ASP A 268 31.64 21.08 8.35
C ASP A 268 30.46 20.81 9.30
N ILE A 269 29.67 19.76 9.02
CA ILE A 269 28.48 19.42 9.80
C ILE A 269 28.92 18.67 11.05
N ASP A 270 28.74 19.33 12.19
CA ASP A 270 28.80 18.68 13.47
C ASP A 270 27.50 17.93 13.71
N PHE A 271 27.50 16.60 13.47
CA PHE A 271 26.33 15.72 13.61
C PHE A 271 25.60 15.81 14.96
N VAL A 272 26.30 16.35 15.98
CA VAL A 272 25.74 16.53 17.31
C VAL A 272 24.82 17.76 17.37
N LEU A 273 24.99 18.73 16.48
CA LEU A 273 24.29 20.03 16.52
C LEU A 273 23.13 20.15 15.50
N GLU A 274 23.09 19.34 14.43
CA GLU A 274 22.10 19.50 13.36
C GLU A 274 21.03 18.38 13.33
N THR A 275 20.40 18.13 14.48
CA THR A 275 19.30 17.13 14.62
C THR A 275 18.14 17.39 13.65
N GLU A 276 17.93 18.63 13.24
CA GLU A 276 16.82 19.03 12.37
C GLU A 276 17.03 18.56 10.91
N LYS A 277 18.23 18.70 10.36
CA LYS A 277 18.57 18.21 9.01
C LYS A 277 18.57 16.68 8.93
N ILE A 278 19.05 16.01 9.98
CA ILE A 278 19.00 14.55 10.10
C ILE A 278 17.56 14.06 10.07
N GLU A 279 16.67 14.73 10.80
CA GLU A 279 15.26 14.37 10.87
C GLU A 279 14.54 14.64 9.54
N GLU A 280 14.93 15.70 8.81
CA GLU A 280 14.40 16.00 7.47
C GLU A 280 14.78 14.90 6.47
N VAL A 281 16.05 14.52 6.39
CA VAL A 281 16.53 13.44 5.50
C VAL A 281 15.92 12.09 5.89
N ARG A 282 15.77 11.80 7.19
CA ARG A 282 15.11 10.60 7.67
C ARG A 282 13.67 10.50 7.16
N LYS A 283 12.92 11.60 7.23
CA LYS A 283 11.53 11.66 6.75
C LYS A 283 11.44 11.49 5.24
N GLU A 284 12.33 12.16 4.50
CA GLU A 284 12.39 12.06 3.03
C GLU A 284 12.59 10.61 2.58
N VAL A 285 13.44 9.87 3.26
CA VAL A 285 13.74 8.47 2.95
C VAL A 285 12.72 7.49 3.56
N GLY A 286 11.97 7.91 4.60
CA GLY A 286 10.93 7.13 5.26
C GLY A 286 11.47 5.99 6.13
N LEU A 287 12.61 6.20 6.79
CA LEU A 287 13.21 5.27 7.76
C LEU A 287 12.77 5.57 9.19
N THR A 288 12.84 4.55 10.07
CA THR A 288 12.59 4.72 11.49
C THR A 288 13.75 5.46 12.18
N LYS A 289 13.49 6.03 13.37
CA LYS A 289 14.54 6.70 14.16
C LYS A 289 15.69 5.76 14.52
N GLU A 290 15.37 4.50 14.84
CA GLU A 290 16.37 3.48 15.18
C GLU A 290 17.27 3.16 14.00
N GLN A 291 16.69 2.88 12.82
CA GLN A 291 17.46 2.62 11.59
C GLN A 291 18.35 3.80 11.21
N THR A 292 17.85 5.01 11.33
CA THR A 292 18.63 6.22 11.04
C THR A 292 19.80 6.39 12.03
N HIS A 293 19.55 6.15 13.31
CA HIS A 293 20.58 6.23 14.34
C HIS A 293 21.72 5.24 14.11
N ASP A 294 21.39 3.99 13.76
CA ASP A 294 22.40 2.96 13.46
C ASP A 294 23.27 3.33 12.26
N ILE A 295 22.67 3.88 11.20
CA ILE A 295 23.38 4.33 10.00
C ILE A 295 24.32 5.50 10.35
N ILE A 296 23.85 6.48 11.11
CA ILE A 296 24.66 7.62 11.51
C ILE A 296 25.85 7.16 12.35
N LEU A 297 25.63 6.27 13.31
CA LEU A 297 26.72 5.72 14.13
C LEU A 297 27.75 4.96 13.29
N GLN A 298 27.29 4.23 12.27
CA GLN A 298 28.19 3.55 11.34
C GLN A 298 29.04 4.56 10.55
N LEU A 299 28.43 5.59 9.97
CA LEU A 299 29.13 6.62 9.20
C LEU A 299 30.15 7.42 10.04
N ILE A 300 29.79 7.75 11.28
CA ILE A 300 30.72 8.42 12.22
C ILE A 300 31.95 7.53 12.52
N ARG A 301 31.75 6.21 12.69
CA ARG A 301 32.85 5.26 12.89
C ARG A 301 33.76 5.17 11.66
N GLU A 302 33.18 5.04 10.46
CA GLU A 302 33.91 4.99 9.20
C GLU A 302 34.75 6.26 9.01
N GLN A 303 34.19 7.44 9.22
CA GLN A 303 34.87 8.71 9.12
C GLN A 303 36.05 8.85 10.13
N LYS A 304 35.84 8.40 11.36
CA LYS A 304 36.87 8.36 12.38
C LYS A 304 38.02 7.40 12.01
N GLU A 305 37.70 6.24 11.45
CA GLU A 305 38.71 5.29 10.98
C GLU A 305 39.50 5.83 9.78
N GLU A 306 38.85 6.52 8.85
CA GLU A 306 39.52 7.19 7.72
C GLU A 306 40.46 8.32 8.18
N SER A 307 39.99 9.16 9.08
CA SER A 307 40.86 10.24 9.65
C SER A 307 42.10 9.68 10.36
N LEU A 308 41.92 8.60 11.15
CA LEU A 308 43.03 7.92 11.80
C LEU A 308 43.99 7.24 10.81
N ARG A 309 43.51 6.74 9.66
CA ARG A 309 44.35 6.20 8.59
C ARG A 309 45.17 7.33 7.93
N GLN A 310 44.51 8.43 7.58
CA GLN A 310 45.20 9.61 7.01
C GLN A 310 46.28 10.19 7.93
N GLU A 311 45.98 10.30 9.23
CA GLU A 311 46.98 10.70 10.21
C GLU A 311 48.17 9.72 10.24
N ARG A 312 47.93 8.39 10.25
CA ARG A 312 49.02 7.41 10.24
C ARG A 312 49.83 7.47 8.96
N GLU A 313 49.24 7.69 7.81
CA GLU A 313 49.95 7.85 6.54
C GLU A 313 50.79 9.14 6.53
N GLN A 314 50.30 10.27 7.06
CA GLN A 314 51.06 11.49 7.22
C GLN A 314 52.30 11.30 8.13
N TYR A 315 52.15 10.59 9.26
CA TYR A 315 53.26 10.29 10.15
C TYR A 315 54.25 9.27 9.57
N ALA A 316 53.81 8.38 8.68
CA ALA A 316 54.69 7.42 7.98
C ALA A 316 55.58 8.07 6.91
N TYR A 317 55.23 9.27 6.42
CA TYR A 317 55.95 10.03 5.40
C TYR A 317 56.79 11.19 5.96
N CYS A 318 57.00 11.31 7.28
CA CYS A 318 57.94 12.26 7.82
C CYS A 318 59.37 11.67 7.72
N PRO A 319 60.23 12.10 6.76
CA PRO A 319 61.63 11.71 6.75
C PRO A 319 62.34 12.38 7.92
N HIS A 320 63.07 11.60 8.71
CA HIS A 320 64.03 12.11 9.69
C HIS A 320 65.13 12.91 9.03
#